data_f3869a8a6c56d6659a378d1eb46c922c
#
_entry.id   f3869a8a6c56d6659a378d1eb46c922c
#
_cell.length_a   1.000
_cell.length_b   1.000
_cell.length_c   1.000
_cell.angle_alpha   90.00
_cell.angle_beta   90.00
_cell.angle_gamma   90.00
#
_symmetry.space_group_name_H-M   'P 1'
#
loop_
_entity.id
_entity.type
_entity.pdbx_description
1 polymer ?
#
loop_
_entity_poly.entity_id
_entity_poly.type
_entity_poly.pdbx_seq_one_letter_code
_entity_poly.pdbx_strand_id
1 'polypeptide(L)'
;MIAGSIYKLDWSQVNLRGGLVTVLVIVVVALVMALFGTLGIAVGLATLFVMIADTPGSLRSRLVAVLTFSSVGALLAFGGAWAGSERPVLASLLMAAVVYLATIAAARGKSAAVRWLLLSIWVVMVISLSSGVERPIELSLAFLGGGLLAGIGIAVRGWFADVDDEGDLLPPMSVVFAEMRTPLGRFAVVRGLAAGVATYLGVLLFPEFPVWVVIAVLIILREERGATIDIGVLRTLGTLLGVAVASGVLVILGEYGLAVIAAFLFSGFAMIALQKVNYAVFSLFLTAMLVFALHVSGEDALEGGVARLLATLLGVAIAFGGILVTTADRTSTQSS
;
A
#
# COMPACT_ATOMS: atom_id res chain seq x y z
N MET A 1 6.50 13.50 -24.60
CA MET A 1 6.36 14.87 -24.05
C MET A 1 5.64 14.93 -22.70
N ILE A 2 5.62 13.87 -21.89
CA ILE A 2 4.94 13.81 -20.56
C ILE A 2 5.96 13.91 -19.41
N ALA A 3 7.23 13.60 -19.62
CA ALA A 3 8.26 13.57 -18.57
C ALA A 3 8.46 14.90 -17.80
N GLY A 4 8.25 16.04 -18.42
CA GLY A 4 8.44 17.34 -17.73
C GLY A 4 7.32 17.75 -16.77
N SER A 5 6.13 17.12 -16.81
CA SER A 5 5.01 17.52 -15.96
C SER A 5 5.04 16.83 -14.59
N ILE A 6 5.64 15.63 -14.48
CA ILE A 6 5.68 14.84 -13.24
C ILE A 6 6.55 15.51 -12.16
N TYR A 7 7.55 16.31 -12.58
CA TYR A 7 8.43 17.05 -11.68
C TYR A 7 7.87 18.42 -11.27
N LYS A 8 6.73 18.87 -11.84
CA LYS A 8 6.10 20.15 -11.48
C LYS A 8 5.25 20.00 -10.23
N LEU A 9 5.22 21.05 -9.43
CA LEU A 9 4.31 21.20 -8.29
C LEU A 9 3.00 21.80 -8.78
N ASP A 10 1.93 21.04 -8.78
CA ASP A 10 0.59 21.52 -9.12
C ASP A 10 -0.21 21.84 -7.85
N TRP A 11 -0.04 23.05 -7.36
CA TRP A 11 -0.71 23.51 -6.13
C TRP A 11 -2.24 23.60 -6.25
N SER A 12 -2.80 23.59 -7.45
CA SER A 12 -4.26 23.57 -7.66
C SER A 12 -4.90 22.26 -7.20
N GLN A 13 -4.11 21.18 -7.04
CA GLN A 13 -4.54 19.86 -6.62
C GLN A 13 -4.53 19.65 -5.10
N VAL A 14 -4.32 20.69 -4.30
CA VAL A 14 -4.31 20.59 -2.83
C VAL A 14 -5.68 20.15 -2.30
N ASN A 15 -5.70 19.06 -1.53
CA ASN A 15 -6.92 18.50 -0.94
C ASN A 15 -6.92 18.63 0.59
N LEU A 16 -7.19 19.82 1.09
CA LEU A 16 -7.23 20.10 2.54
C LEU A 16 -8.25 19.24 3.27
N ARG A 17 -9.43 19.02 2.67
CA ARG A 17 -10.47 18.17 3.25
C ARG A 17 -10.00 16.72 3.43
N GLY A 18 -9.31 16.18 2.41
CA GLY A 18 -8.70 14.84 2.50
C GLY A 18 -7.66 14.76 3.61
N GLY A 19 -6.81 15.78 3.76
CA GLY A 19 -5.83 15.87 4.84
C GLY A 19 -6.49 15.85 6.23
N LEU A 20 -7.54 16.63 6.45
CA LEU A 20 -8.28 16.66 7.73
C LEU A 20 -8.93 15.32 8.06
N VAL A 21 -9.57 14.68 7.07
CA VAL A 21 -10.14 13.33 7.24
C VAL A 21 -9.06 12.33 7.64
N THR A 22 -7.87 12.44 7.05
CA THR A 22 -6.74 11.55 7.38
C THR A 22 -6.30 11.70 8.83
N VAL A 23 -6.18 12.93 9.34
CA VAL A 23 -5.86 13.16 10.76
C VAL A 23 -6.90 12.50 11.66
N LEU A 24 -8.19 12.68 11.36
CA LEU A 24 -9.26 12.03 12.12
C LEU A 24 -9.13 10.49 12.09
N VAL A 25 -8.86 9.92 10.93
CA VAL A 25 -8.65 8.46 10.79
C VAL A 25 -7.43 8.00 11.59
N ILE A 26 -6.31 8.71 11.54
CA ILE A 26 -5.11 8.38 12.33
C ILE A 26 -5.42 8.38 13.83
N VAL A 27 -6.14 9.41 14.31
CA VAL A 27 -6.52 9.50 15.74
C VAL A 27 -7.44 8.34 16.13
N VAL A 28 -8.43 8.00 15.31
CA VAL A 28 -9.34 6.87 15.57
C VAL A 28 -8.55 5.55 15.57
N VAL A 29 -7.67 5.33 14.60
CA VAL A 29 -6.81 4.13 14.54
C VAL A 29 -5.92 4.05 15.78
N ALA A 30 -5.28 5.15 16.18
CA ALA A 30 -4.44 5.19 17.39
C ALA A 30 -5.24 4.83 18.66
N LEU A 31 -6.49 5.33 18.76
CA LEU A 31 -7.37 4.99 19.88
C LEU A 31 -7.75 3.50 19.89
N VAL A 32 -8.07 2.95 18.72
CA VAL A 32 -8.37 1.51 18.57
C VAL A 32 -7.14 0.66 18.90
N MET A 33 -5.95 1.08 18.47
CA MET A 33 -4.70 0.42 18.85
C MET A 33 -4.46 0.45 20.37
N ALA A 34 -4.72 1.56 21.02
CA ALA A 34 -4.56 1.69 22.47
C ALA A 34 -5.51 0.75 23.24
N LEU A 35 -6.70 0.48 22.68
CA LEU A 35 -7.71 -0.40 23.31
C LEU A 35 -7.48 -1.89 23.01
N PHE A 36 -6.99 -2.25 21.82
CA PHE A 36 -6.94 -3.63 21.32
C PHE A 36 -5.55 -4.11 20.93
N GLY A 37 -4.51 -3.31 21.16
CA GLY A 37 -3.13 -3.67 20.84
C GLY A 37 -2.91 -3.94 19.34
N THR A 38 -2.08 -4.93 19.02
CA THR A 38 -1.71 -5.28 17.65
C THR A 38 -2.91 -5.67 16.77
N LEU A 39 -3.91 -6.34 17.34
CA LEU A 39 -5.15 -6.67 16.63
C LEU A 39 -5.95 -5.40 16.27
N GLY A 40 -5.88 -4.36 17.11
CA GLY A 40 -6.47 -3.06 16.80
C GLY A 40 -5.87 -2.42 15.54
N ILE A 41 -4.56 -2.58 15.30
CA ILE A 41 -3.91 -2.14 14.06
C ILE A 41 -4.53 -2.88 12.86
N ALA A 42 -4.64 -4.20 12.95
CA ALA A 42 -5.17 -5.02 11.88
C ALA A 42 -6.63 -4.66 11.55
N VAL A 43 -7.48 -4.49 12.57
CA VAL A 43 -8.89 -4.05 12.41
C VAL A 43 -8.95 -2.64 11.80
N GLY A 44 -8.16 -1.69 12.31
CA GLY A 44 -8.14 -0.31 11.82
C GLY A 44 -7.71 -0.21 10.36
N LEU A 45 -6.62 -0.91 10.00
CA LEU A 45 -6.13 -0.95 8.62
C LEU A 45 -7.13 -1.64 7.67
N ALA A 46 -7.75 -2.74 8.10
CA ALA A 46 -8.78 -3.41 7.33
C ALA A 46 -9.99 -2.49 7.08
N THR A 47 -10.46 -1.77 8.12
CA THR A 47 -11.53 -0.79 8.00
C THR A 47 -11.17 0.29 6.98
N LEU A 48 -9.96 0.85 7.08
CA LEU A 48 -9.45 1.86 6.15
C LEU A 48 -9.38 1.32 4.72
N PHE A 49 -8.84 0.13 4.51
CA PHE A 49 -8.71 -0.48 3.18
C PHE A 49 -10.07 -0.75 2.55
N VAL A 50 -11.04 -1.24 3.31
CA VAL A 50 -12.41 -1.45 2.84
C VAL A 50 -13.06 -0.12 2.45
N MET A 51 -12.87 0.93 3.26
CA MET A 51 -13.40 2.27 2.94
C MET A 51 -12.76 2.89 1.70
N ILE A 52 -11.46 2.69 1.48
CA ILE A 52 -10.76 3.16 0.26
C ILE A 52 -11.19 2.34 -0.96
N ALA A 53 -11.48 1.06 -0.76
CA ALA A 53 -11.93 0.15 -1.82
C ALA A 53 -13.41 0.34 -2.19
N ASP A 54 -14.17 1.12 -1.39
CA ASP A 54 -15.57 1.42 -1.66
C ASP A 54 -15.72 2.23 -2.95
N THR A 55 -16.70 1.85 -3.74
CA THR A 55 -17.00 2.48 -5.03
C THR A 55 -18.46 2.96 -5.06
N PRO A 56 -18.76 4.02 -5.84
CA PRO A 56 -20.14 4.42 -6.07
C PRO A 56 -20.98 3.25 -6.57
N GLY A 57 -22.25 3.20 -6.17
CA GLY A 57 -23.19 2.16 -6.55
C GLY A 57 -24.33 2.02 -5.57
N SER A 58 -25.32 1.17 -5.85
CA SER A 58 -26.41 0.88 -4.94
C SER A 58 -25.89 0.34 -3.60
N LEU A 59 -26.59 0.59 -2.50
CA LEU A 59 -26.18 0.11 -1.18
C LEU A 59 -25.93 -1.41 -1.19
N ARG A 60 -26.78 -2.16 -1.90
CA ARG A 60 -26.62 -3.61 -2.04
C ARG A 60 -25.33 -3.98 -2.76
N SER A 61 -25.01 -3.34 -3.89
CA SER A 61 -23.78 -3.62 -4.63
C SER A 61 -22.53 -3.27 -3.82
N ARG A 62 -22.56 -2.17 -3.07
CA ARG A 62 -21.47 -1.75 -2.18
C ARG A 62 -21.26 -2.73 -1.04
N LEU A 63 -22.35 -3.18 -0.36
CA LEU A 63 -22.24 -4.17 0.72
C LEU A 63 -21.74 -5.53 0.21
N VAL A 64 -22.16 -5.98 -0.98
CA VAL A 64 -21.62 -7.19 -1.61
C VAL A 64 -20.14 -7.03 -1.92
N ALA A 65 -19.72 -5.86 -2.41
CA ALA A 65 -18.30 -5.57 -2.66
C ALA A 65 -17.47 -5.58 -1.37
N VAL A 66 -17.98 -4.99 -0.29
CA VAL A 66 -17.37 -5.02 1.06
C VAL A 66 -17.21 -6.45 1.56
N LEU A 67 -18.29 -7.24 1.49
CA LEU A 67 -18.27 -8.64 1.94
C LEU A 67 -17.24 -9.46 1.14
N THR A 68 -17.24 -9.32 -0.18
CA THR A 68 -16.30 -10.02 -1.06
C THR A 68 -14.85 -9.60 -0.77
N PHE A 69 -14.59 -8.31 -0.68
CA PHE A 69 -13.25 -7.78 -0.38
C PHE A 69 -12.77 -8.24 0.99
N SER A 70 -13.64 -8.20 2.00
CA SER A 70 -13.31 -8.62 3.37
C SER A 70 -13.06 -10.13 3.46
N SER A 71 -13.85 -10.94 2.75
CA SER A 71 -13.65 -12.39 2.71
C SER A 71 -12.33 -12.76 2.02
N VAL A 72 -12.02 -12.15 0.88
CA VAL A 72 -10.73 -12.35 0.19
C VAL A 72 -9.58 -11.87 1.05
N GLY A 73 -9.70 -10.68 1.66
CA GLY A 73 -8.68 -10.14 2.55
C GLY A 73 -8.42 -11.02 3.78
N ALA A 74 -9.45 -11.63 4.35
CA ALA A 74 -9.31 -12.57 5.45
C ALA A 74 -8.61 -13.87 5.05
N LEU A 75 -8.93 -14.42 3.87
CA LEU A 75 -8.23 -15.59 3.33
C LEU A 75 -6.76 -15.29 3.07
N LEU A 76 -6.47 -14.12 2.51
CA LEU A 76 -5.11 -13.67 2.27
C LEU A 76 -4.37 -13.38 3.58
N ALA A 77 -5.06 -12.88 4.61
CA ALA A 77 -4.50 -12.71 5.95
C ALA A 77 -4.09 -14.06 6.55
N PHE A 78 -4.96 -15.06 6.45
CA PHE A 78 -4.63 -16.43 6.90
C PHE A 78 -3.39 -16.96 6.19
N GLY A 79 -3.36 -16.89 4.85
CA GLY A 79 -2.23 -17.36 4.05
C GLY A 79 -0.94 -16.59 4.35
N GLY A 80 -1.02 -15.26 4.48
CA GLY A 80 0.11 -14.40 4.81
C GLY A 80 0.68 -14.68 6.20
N ALA A 81 -0.18 -14.83 7.21
CA ALA A 81 0.23 -15.15 8.57
C ALA A 81 0.78 -16.59 8.69
N TRP A 82 0.20 -17.53 7.95
CA TRP A 82 0.69 -18.90 7.92
C TRP A 82 2.05 -19.03 7.21
N ALA A 83 2.25 -18.27 6.13
CA ALA A 83 3.54 -18.16 5.48
C ALA A 83 4.56 -17.49 6.40
N GLY A 84 4.20 -16.34 6.96
CA GLY A 84 4.97 -15.61 7.94
C GLY A 84 6.37 -15.21 7.48
N SER A 85 7.09 -14.50 8.35
CA SER A 85 8.50 -14.18 8.14
C SER A 85 9.44 -15.38 8.32
N GLU A 86 9.00 -16.39 9.07
CA GLU A 86 9.79 -17.62 9.32
C GLU A 86 9.91 -18.53 8.09
N ARG A 87 9.05 -18.34 7.10
CA ARG A 87 9.04 -19.13 5.85
C ARG A 87 9.17 -18.23 4.62
N PRO A 88 10.33 -17.56 4.44
CA PRO A 88 10.50 -16.51 3.43
C PRO A 88 10.22 -16.98 2.00
N VAL A 89 10.50 -18.23 1.66
CA VAL A 89 10.19 -18.80 0.33
C VAL A 89 8.68 -18.89 0.14
N LEU A 90 7.94 -19.35 1.13
CA LEU A 90 6.48 -19.49 1.03
C LEU A 90 5.80 -18.13 0.98
N ALA A 91 6.25 -17.18 1.81
CA ALA A 91 5.79 -15.79 1.77
C ALA A 91 6.03 -15.14 0.40
N SER A 92 7.19 -15.41 -0.20
CA SER A 92 7.56 -14.92 -1.53
C SER A 92 6.66 -15.49 -2.64
N LEU A 93 6.40 -16.79 -2.61
CA LEU A 93 5.52 -17.44 -3.59
C LEU A 93 4.09 -16.96 -3.46
N LEU A 94 3.58 -16.82 -2.24
CA LEU A 94 2.25 -16.24 -1.98
C LEU A 94 2.17 -14.81 -2.53
N MET A 95 3.17 -13.97 -2.23
CA MET A 95 3.19 -12.59 -2.68
C MET A 95 3.30 -12.49 -4.21
N ALA A 96 4.12 -13.33 -4.83
CA ALA A 96 4.23 -13.41 -6.28
C ALA A 96 2.88 -13.76 -6.92
N ALA A 97 2.17 -14.76 -6.40
CA ALA A 97 0.86 -15.17 -6.90
C ALA A 97 -0.19 -14.06 -6.71
N VAL A 98 -0.25 -13.43 -5.54
CA VAL A 98 -1.20 -12.34 -5.26
C VAL A 98 -0.97 -11.15 -6.17
N VAL A 99 0.28 -10.71 -6.36
CA VAL A 99 0.61 -9.57 -7.22
C VAL A 99 0.39 -9.88 -8.70
N TYR A 100 0.66 -11.12 -9.13
CA TYR A 100 0.30 -11.59 -10.47
C TYR A 100 -1.20 -11.44 -10.71
N LEU A 101 -2.03 -12.00 -9.82
CA LEU A 101 -3.50 -11.90 -9.92
C LEU A 101 -3.99 -10.44 -9.83
N ALA A 102 -3.39 -9.66 -8.94
CA ALA A 102 -3.68 -8.23 -8.80
C ALA A 102 -3.42 -7.46 -10.09
N THR A 103 -2.34 -7.76 -10.79
CA THR A 103 -1.97 -7.09 -12.04
C THR A 103 -2.94 -7.45 -13.17
N ILE A 104 -3.31 -8.72 -13.31
CA ILE A 104 -4.33 -9.16 -14.27
C ILE A 104 -5.69 -8.55 -13.95
N ALA A 105 -6.08 -8.53 -12.65
CA ALA A 105 -7.35 -7.97 -12.23
C ALA A 105 -7.43 -6.45 -12.43
N ALA A 106 -6.30 -5.74 -12.41
CA ALA A 106 -6.25 -4.30 -12.69
C ALA A 106 -6.71 -3.92 -14.11
N ALA A 107 -6.63 -4.84 -15.07
CA ALA A 107 -7.18 -4.66 -16.42
C ALA A 107 -8.70 -4.42 -16.43
N ARG A 108 -9.38 -4.79 -15.34
CA ARG A 108 -10.84 -4.64 -15.19
C ARG A 108 -11.27 -3.22 -14.84
N GLY A 109 -10.35 -2.30 -14.67
CA GLY A 109 -10.61 -0.91 -14.38
C GLY A 109 -9.99 -0.41 -13.07
N LYS A 110 -10.13 0.90 -12.83
CA LYS A 110 -9.50 1.59 -11.72
C LYS A 110 -9.91 1.03 -10.35
N SER A 111 -11.18 0.71 -10.16
CA SER A 111 -11.70 0.17 -8.90
C SER A 111 -11.09 -1.19 -8.56
N ALA A 112 -10.98 -2.08 -9.54
CA ALA A 112 -10.34 -3.38 -9.37
C ALA A 112 -8.85 -3.20 -9.07
N ALA A 113 -8.16 -2.31 -9.80
CA ALA A 113 -6.75 -2.01 -9.57
C ALA A 113 -6.47 -1.55 -8.13
N VAL A 114 -7.31 -0.64 -7.60
CA VAL A 114 -7.16 -0.14 -6.22
C VAL A 114 -7.41 -1.27 -5.20
N ARG A 115 -8.49 -2.04 -5.36
CA ARG A 115 -8.83 -3.15 -4.45
C ARG A 115 -7.70 -4.18 -4.37
N TRP A 116 -7.19 -4.62 -5.51
CA TRP A 116 -6.13 -5.61 -5.56
C TRP A 116 -4.77 -5.07 -5.09
N LEU A 117 -4.49 -3.80 -5.32
CA LEU A 117 -3.31 -3.14 -4.73
C LEU A 117 -3.39 -3.15 -3.19
N LEU A 118 -4.54 -2.78 -2.64
CA LEU A 118 -4.75 -2.78 -1.18
C LEU A 118 -4.63 -4.18 -0.59
N LEU A 119 -5.19 -5.21 -1.26
CA LEU A 119 -5.02 -6.61 -0.86
C LEU A 119 -3.55 -7.05 -0.91
N SER A 120 -2.79 -6.63 -1.93
CA SER A 120 -1.36 -6.93 -2.02
C SER A 120 -0.56 -6.27 -0.89
N ILE A 121 -0.88 -5.01 -0.56
CA ILE A 121 -0.29 -4.32 0.59
C ILE A 121 -0.67 -5.02 1.89
N TRP A 122 -1.92 -5.46 2.02
CA TRP A 122 -2.40 -6.17 3.19
C TRP A 122 -1.61 -7.47 3.43
N VAL A 123 -1.42 -8.29 2.40
CA VAL A 123 -0.67 -9.55 2.50
C VAL A 123 0.74 -9.33 3.05
N VAL A 124 1.47 -8.36 2.51
CA VAL A 124 2.83 -8.10 2.99
C VAL A 124 2.86 -7.50 4.40
N MET A 125 1.86 -6.69 4.77
CA MET A 125 1.71 -6.23 6.15
C MET A 125 1.45 -7.38 7.11
N VAL A 126 0.59 -8.33 6.74
CA VAL A 126 0.32 -9.53 7.54
C VAL A 126 1.57 -10.39 7.68
N ILE A 127 2.35 -10.60 6.61
CA ILE A 127 3.63 -11.30 6.67
C ILE A 127 4.57 -10.62 7.69
N SER A 128 4.61 -9.29 7.70
CA SER A 128 5.42 -8.51 8.65
C SER A 128 4.90 -8.59 10.10
N LEU A 129 3.57 -8.55 10.29
CA LEU A 129 2.94 -8.62 11.60
C LEU A 129 2.95 -10.03 12.22
N SER A 130 3.14 -11.07 11.40
CA SER A 130 3.07 -12.46 11.84
C SER A 130 4.24 -12.88 12.76
N SER A 131 5.33 -12.12 12.81
CA SER A 131 6.44 -12.36 13.73
C SER A 131 6.06 -12.25 15.22
N GLY A 132 4.86 -11.71 15.52
CA GLY A 132 4.35 -11.59 16.89
C GLY A 132 2.95 -12.19 17.10
N VAL A 133 2.37 -12.84 16.09
CA VAL A 133 1.00 -13.40 16.18
C VAL A 133 1.03 -14.91 15.97
N GLU A 134 0.81 -15.65 17.06
CA GLU A 134 0.85 -17.13 17.03
C GLU A 134 -0.30 -17.78 16.23
N ARG A 135 -1.35 -17.01 15.90
CA ARG A 135 -2.59 -17.56 15.31
C ARG A 135 -3.01 -16.83 14.03
N PRO A 136 -2.82 -17.43 12.85
CA PRO A 136 -3.29 -16.86 11.58
C PRO A 136 -4.78 -16.48 11.56
N ILE A 137 -5.60 -17.20 12.33
CA ILE A 137 -7.04 -16.97 12.42
C ILE A 137 -7.37 -15.61 13.04
N GLU A 138 -6.55 -15.12 13.95
CA GLU A 138 -6.77 -13.82 14.62
C GLU A 138 -6.67 -12.66 13.64
N LEU A 139 -5.66 -12.65 12.76
CA LEU A 139 -5.52 -11.63 11.72
C LEU A 139 -6.62 -11.72 10.66
N SER A 140 -7.09 -12.94 10.36
CA SER A 140 -8.24 -13.15 9.47
C SER A 140 -9.52 -12.58 10.06
N LEU A 141 -9.78 -12.87 11.33
CA LEU A 141 -10.95 -12.35 12.06
C LEU A 141 -10.86 -10.82 12.25
N ALA A 142 -9.67 -10.29 12.49
CA ALA A 142 -9.44 -8.84 12.57
C ALA A 142 -9.78 -8.15 11.24
N PHE A 143 -9.42 -8.76 10.10
CA PHE A 143 -9.79 -8.21 8.79
C PHE A 143 -11.29 -8.27 8.53
N LEU A 144 -11.96 -9.37 8.89
CA LEU A 144 -13.43 -9.47 8.81
C LEU A 144 -14.13 -8.45 9.72
N GLY A 145 -13.63 -8.28 10.96
CA GLY A 145 -14.13 -7.27 11.89
C GLY A 145 -13.99 -5.85 11.35
N GLY A 146 -12.85 -5.52 10.78
CA GLY A 146 -12.62 -4.24 10.09
C GLY A 146 -13.55 -4.04 8.90
N GLY A 147 -13.77 -5.10 8.11
CA GLY A 147 -14.72 -5.08 7.00
C GLY A 147 -16.16 -4.85 7.46
N LEU A 148 -16.56 -5.47 8.58
CA LEU A 148 -17.88 -5.27 9.19
C LEU A 148 -18.06 -3.82 9.64
N LEU A 149 -17.08 -3.25 10.34
CA LEU A 149 -17.11 -1.85 10.77
C LEU A 149 -17.22 -0.87 9.58
N ALA A 150 -16.45 -1.11 8.52
CA ALA A 150 -16.55 -0.33 7.30
C ALA A 150 -17.92 -0.48 6.64
N GLY A 151 -18.46 -1.71 6.58
CA GLY A 151 -19.78 -2.01 6.04
C GLY A 151 -20.90 -1.27 6.80
N ILE A 152 -20.82 -1.21 8.12
CA ILE A 152 -21.75 -0.42 8.96
C ILE A 152 -21.62 1.08 8.59
N GLY A 153 -20.41 1.62 8.50
CA GLY A 153 -20.18 3.01 8.11
C GLY A 153 -20.74 3.35 6.72
N ILE A 154 -20.56 2.44 5.75
CA ILE A 154 -21.11 2.57 4.40
C ILE A 154 -22.64 2.49 4.40
N ALA A 155 -23.23 1.57 5.20
CA ALA A 155 -24.67 1.44 5.34
C ALA A 155 -25.31 2.70 5.94
N VAL A 156 -24.73 3.22 7.02
CA VAL A 156 -25.17 4.47 7.66
C VAL A 156 -25.09 5.64 6.67
N ARG A 157 -23.96 5.77 5.97
CA ARG A 157 -23.81 6.82 4.96
C ARG A 157 -24.80 6.67 3.80
N GLY A 158 -25.03 5.43 3.33
CA GLY A 158 -25.96 5.13 2.25
C GLY A 158 -27.42 5.38 2.60
N TRP A 159 -27.76 5.33 3.91
CA TRP A 159 -29.10 5.69 4.38
C TRP A 159 -29.43 7.17 4.20
N PHE A 160 -28.38 8.04 4.20
CA PHE A 160 -28.53 9.49 4.09
C PHE A 160 -28.19 10.05 2.69
N ALA A 161 -27.81 9.21 1.74
CA ALA A 161 -27.42 9.63 0.40
C ALA A 161 -28.21 8.86 -0.66
N ASP A 162 -28.90 9.60 -1.54
CA ASP A 162 -29.38 9.04 -2.80
C ASP A 162 -28.15 8.69 -3.66
N VAL A 163 -27.99 7.42 -4.00
CA VAL A 163 -26.84 6.93 -4.79
C VAL A 163 -27.37 6.30 -6.06
N ASP A 164 -26.96 6.85 -7.19
CA ASP A 164 -27.21 6.30 -8.51
C ASP A 164 -26.69 4.86 -8.66
N ASP A 165 -27.44 4.03 -9.38
CA ASP A 165 -27.36 2.55 -9.38
C ASP A 165 -26.29 1.97 -10.35
N GLU A 166 -25.35 2.76 -10.84
CA GLU A 166 -24.27 2.26 -11.72
C GLU A 166 -23.06 1.79 -10.92
N GLY A 167 -23.14 0.58 -10.38
CA GLY A 167 -22.00 -0.11 -9.78
C GLY A 167 -21.33 -1.07 -10.75
N ASP A 168 -20.01 -0.91 -10.95
CA ASP A 168 -19.19 -1.87 -11.69
C ASP A 168 -19.25 -3.25 -11.01
N LEU A 169 -20.00 -4.17 -11.61
CA LEU A 169 -19.96 -5.58 -11.24
C LEU A 169 -18.58 -6.16 -11.56
N LEU A 170 -18.06 -7.00 -10.70
CA LEU A 170 -16.80 -7.69 -10.95
C LEU A 170 -16.91 -8.48 -12.27
N PRO A 171 -16.06 -8.22 -13.27
CA PRO A 171 -16.13 -8.95 -14.53
C PRO A 171 -15.86 -10.45 -14.34
N PRO A 172 -16.39 -11.30 -15.20
CA PRO A 172 -16.29 -12.75 -15.05
C PRO A 172 -14.84 -13.25 -15.13
N MET A 173 -14.55 -14.37 -14.48
CA MET A 173 -13.22 -15.00 -14.46
C MET A 173 -12.67 -15.33 -15.86
N SER A 174 -13.54 -15.51 -16.86
CA SER A 174 -13.15 -15.72 -18.25
C SER A 174 -12.27 -14.59 -18.82
N VAL A 175 -12.52 -13.35 -18.40
CA VAL A 175 -11.71 -12.19 -18.79
C VAL A 175 -10.28 -12.29 -18.20
N VAL A 176 -10.15 -12.79 -16.98
CA VAL A 176 -8.83 -13.00 -16.35
C VAL A 176 -7.99 -13.99 -17.17
N PHE A 177 -8.59 -15.11 -17.58
CA PHE A 177 -7.87 -16.13 -18.36
C PHE A 177 -7.50 -15.64 -19.78
N ALA A 178 -8.33 -14.79 -20.38
CA ALA A 178 -8.01 -14.18 -21.67
C ALA A 178 -6.78 -13.24 -21.54
N GLU A 179 -6.72 -12.43 -20.50
CA GLU A 179 -5.63 -11.48 -20.27
C GLU A 179 -4.28 -12.14 -19.94
N MET A 180 -4.27 -13.38 -19.45
CA MET A 180 -3.01 -14.11 -19.15
C MET A 180 -2.13 -14.31 -20.40
N ARG A 181 -2.70 -14.31 -21.60
CA ARG A 181 -1.99 -14.52 -22.88
C ARG A 181 -1.58 -13.21 -23.57
N THR A 182 -1.93 -12.07 -22.99
CA THR A 182 -1.64 -10.74 -23.52
C THR A 182 -0.27 -10.22 -23.04
N PRO A 183 0.22 -9.10 -23.58
CA PRO A 183 1.39 -8.39 -23.02
C PRO A 183 1.24 -8.04 -21.54
N LEU A 184 0.01 -7.76 -21.09
CA LEU A 184 -0.28 -7.54 -19.66
C LEU A 184 0.00 -8.80 -18.84
N GLY A 185 -0.32 -9.99 -19.33
CA GLY A 185 -0.02 -11.25 -18.64
C GLY A 185 1.48 -11.45 -18.43
N ARG A 186 2.31 -11.11 -19.43
CA ARG A 186 3.78 -11.15 -19.30
C ARG A 186 4.26 -10.14 -18.26
N PHE A 187 3.78 -8.92 -18.30
CA PHE A 187 4.08 -7.90 -17.29
C PHE A 187 3.64 -8.36 -15.89
N ALA A 188 2.48 -9.01 -15.77
CA ALA A 188 1.99 -9.57 -14.52
C ALA A 188 2.92 -10.63 -13.92
N VAL A 189 3.51 -11.49 -14.77
CA VAL A 189 4.54 -12.46 -14.33
C VAL A 189 5.76 -11.73 -13.77
N VAL A 190 6.30 -10.77 -14.52
CA VAL A 190 7.48 -10.01 -14.07
C VAL A 190 7.19 -9.26 -12.78
N ARG A 191 6.03 -8.60 -12.68
CA ARG A 191 5.63 -7.85 -11.49
C ARG A 191 5.41 -8.77 -10.29
N GLY A 192 4.80 -9.93 -10.49
CA GLY A 192 4.64 -10.95 -9.47
C GLY A 192 5.98 -11.47 -8.96
N LEU A 193 6.88 -11.86 -9.86
CA LEU A 193 8.23 -12.30 -9.51
C LEU A 193 9.03 -11.21 -8.80
N ALA A 194 8.97 -9.98 -9.27
CA ALA A 194 9.63 -8.84 -8.60
C ALA A 194 9.10 -8.64 -7.18
N ALA A 195 7.79 -8.77 -6.95
CA ALA A 195 7.19 -8.68 -5.62
C ALA A 195 7.59 -9.88 -4.74
N GLY A 196 7.68 -11.09 -5.30
CA GLY A 196 8.19 -12.27 -4.59
C GLY A 196 9.64 -12.10 -4.16
N VAL A 197 10.52 -11.66 -5.07
CA VAL A 197 11.93 -11.35 -4.77
C VAL A 197 12.03 -10.24 -3.71
N ALA A 198 11.22 -9.20 -3.82
CA ALA A 198 11.16 -8.12 -2.84
C ALA A 198 10.73 -8.61 -1.46
N THR A 199 9.78 -9.55 -1.39
CA THR A 199 9.34 -10.18 -0.14
C THR A 199 10.47 -11.01 0.47
N TYR A 200 11.12 -11.85 -0.33
CA TYR A 200 12.22 -12.69 0.12
C TYR A 200 13.37 -11.86 0.70
N LEU A 201 13.85 -10.89 -0.09
CA LEU A 201 14.94 -10.02 0.35
C LEU A 201 14.51 -9.09 1.49
N GLY A 202 13.26 -8.64 1.50
CA GLY A 202 12.70 -7.84 2.58
C GLY A 202 12.74 -8.58 3.91
N VAL A 203 12.28 -9.82 3.94
CA VAL A 203 12.29 -10.67 5.15
C VAL A 203 13.72 -10.96 5.63
N LEU A 204 14.67 -11.16 4.70
CA LEU A 204 16.06 -11.48 5.08
C LEU A 204 16.87 -10.26 5.53
N LEU A 205 16.71 -9.13 4.87
CA LEU A 205 17.55 -7.95 5.07
C LEU A 205 16.92 -6.89 6.00
N PHE A 206 15.59 -6.89 6.12
CA PHE A 206 14.82 -5.95 6.92
C PHE A 206 13.74 -6.69 7.72
N PRO A 207 14.10 -7.61 8.64
CA PRO A 207 13.15 -8.50 9.32
C PRO A 207 12.05 -7.76 10.08
N GLU A 208 12.35 -6.56 10.59
CA GLU A 208 11.37 -5.72 11.30
C GLU A 208 10.42 -4.98 10.34
N PHE A 209 10.88 -4.68 9.12
CA PHE A 209 10.15 -3.86 8.16
C PHE A 209 10.19 -4.40 6.71
N PRO A 210 9.94 -5.70 6.48
CA PRO A 210 10.01 -6.29 5.12
C PRO A 210 9.02 -5.65 4.15
N VAL A 211 7.93 -5.11 4.66
CA VAL A 211 6.86 -4.44 3.92
C VAL A 211 7.36 -3.28 3.03
N TRP A 212 8.42 -2.58 3.43
CA TRP A 212 8.89 -1.39 2.70
C TRP A 212 9.47 -1.70 1.34
N VAL A 213 10.19 -2.80 1.19
CA VAL A 213 10.76 -3.24 -0.09
C VAL A 213 9.65 -3.57 -1.08
N VAL A 214 8.66 -4.32 -0.60
CA VAL A 214 7.53 -4.76 -1.43
C VAL A 214 6.65 -3.61 -1.87
N ILE A 215 6.29 -2.70 -0.94
CA ILE A 215 5.50 -1.50 -1.27
C ILE A 215 6.24 -0.64 -2.31
N ALA A 216 7.57 -0.51 -2.21
CA ALA A 216 8.34 0.21 -3.20
C ALA A 216 8.19 -0.42 -4.60
N VAL A 217 8.35 -1.74 -4.72
CA VAL A 217 8.14 -2.45 -6.00
C VAL A 217 6.73 -2.29 -6.54
N LEU A 218 5.71 -2.47 -5.68
CA LEU A 218 4.29 -2.39 -6.09
C LEU A 218 3.92 -1.00 -6.64
N ILE A 219 4.51 0.05 -6.11
CA ILE A 219 4.22 1.42 -6.51
C ILE A 219 5.05 1.82 -7.72
N ILE A 220 6.34 1.45 -7.75
CA ILE A 220 7.30 1.91 -8.76
C ILE A 220 7.16 1.15 -10.06
N LEU A 221 7.05 -0.20 -10.02
CA LEU A 221 7.04 -1.03 -11.22
C LEU A 221 5.70 -0.87 -11.96
N ARG A 222 5.76 -0.17 -13.07
CA ARG A 222 4.65 0.09 -14.00
C ARG A 222 4.92 -0.59 -15.33
N GLU A 223 3.88 -0.77 -16.13
CA GLU A 223 3.99 -1.35 -17.48
C GLU A 223 4.83 -0.45 -18.41
N GLU A 224 4.77 0.86 -18.21
CA GLU A 224 5.53 1.85 -18.99
C GLU A 224 6.88 2.14 -18.32
N ARG A 225 7.97 2.00 -19.10
CA ARG A 225 9.35 2.21 -18.61
C ARG A 225 9.57 3.62 -18.06
N GLY A 226 9.07 4.63 -18.78
CA GLY A 226 9.22 6.04 -18.36
C GLY A 226 8.58 6.27 -17.00
N ALA A 227 7.34 5.81 -16.81
CA ALA A 227 6.61 5.93 -15.56
C ALA A 227 7.32 5.20 -14.40
N THR A 228 7.94 4.04 -14.65
CA THR A 228 8.71 3.30 -13.65
C THR A 228 9.93 4.11 -13.19
N ILE A 229 10.68 4.69 -14.12
CA ILE A 229 11.87 5.50 -13.81
C ILE A 229 11.47 6.76 -13.04
N ASP A 230 10.48 7.50 -13.54
CA ASP A 230 10.03 8.76 -12.94
C ASP A 230 9.53 8.56 -11.51
N ILE A 231 8.67 7.56 -11.28
CA ILE A 231 8.17 7.26 -9.94
C ILE A 231 9.29 6.77 -9.03
N GLY A 232 10.23 5.96 -9.53
CA GLY A 232 11.39 5.49 -8.79
C GLY A 232 12.26 6.65 -8.29
N VAL A 233 12.57 7.60 -9.16
CA VAL A 233 13.35 8.79 -8.80
C VAL A 233 12.61 9.66 -7.78
N LEU A 234 11.34 9.99 -8.04
CA LEU A 234 10.53 10.80 -7.12
C LEU A 234 10.36 10.13 -5.75
N ARG A 235 10.20 8.80 -5.72
CA ARG A 235 10.12 8.01 -4.49
C ARG A 235 11.40 8.10 -3.68
N THR A 236 12.55 7.90 -4.33
CA THR A 236 13.87 7.96 -3.69
C THR A 236 14.13 9.35 -3.11
N LEU A 237 13.93 10.40 -3.91
CA LEU A 237 14.10 11.79 -3.47
C LEU A 237 13.17 12.13 -2.30
N GLY A 238 11.90 11.77 -2.40
CA GLY A 238 10.92 12.02 -1.33
C GLY A 238 11.27 11.27 -0.04
N THR A 239 11.72 10.01 -0.15
CA THR A 239 12.12 9.22 1.03
C THR A 239 13.38 9.82 1.67
N LEU A 240 14.40 10.17 0.89
CA LEU A 240 15.63 10.80 1.38
C LEU A 240 15.33 12.12 2.11
N LEU A 241 14.56 12.99 1.48
CA LEU A 241 14.17 14.27 2.09
C LEU A 241 13.29 14.06 3.33
N GLY A 242 12.38 13.06 3.30
CA GLY A 242 11.52 12.74 4.43
C GLY A 242 12.30 12.27 5.67
N VAL A 243 13.31 11.40 5.47
CA VAL A 243 14.22 10.99 6.57
C VAL A 243 15.00 12.20 7.09
N ALA A 244 15.59 13.00 6.19
CA ALA A 244 16.40 14.15 6.59
C ALA A 244 15.58 15.19 7.38
N VAL A 245 14.38 15.53 6.90
CA VAL A 245 13.49 16.50 7.55
C VAL A 245 13.01 15.95 8.91
N ALA A 246 12.55 14.70 8.96
CA ALA A 246 12.05 14.12 10.20
C ALA A 246 13.16 13.99 11.25
N SER A 247 14.36 13.52 10.87
CA SER A 247 15.51 13.45 11.77
C SER A 247 15.92 14.83 12.27
N GLY A 248 15.94 15.85 11.40
CA GLY A 248 16.23 17.23 11.80
C GLY A 248 15.21 17.78 12.80
N VAL A 249 13.91 17.49 12.59
CA VAL A 249 12.85 17.87 13.54
C VAL A 249 13.02 17.14 14.87
N LEU A 250 13.34 15.85 14.87
CA LEU A 250 13.55 15.07 16.09
C LEU A 250 14.77 15.55 16.90
N VAL A 251 15.86 15.98 16.24
CA VAL A 251 17.00 16.59 16.94
C VAL A 251 16.59 17.85 17.71
N ILE A 252 15.64 18.62 17.17
CA ILE A 252 15.22 19.89 17.80
C ILE A 252 14.06 19.69 18.80
N LEU A 253 13.12 18.80 18.48
CA LEU A 253 11.85 18.65 19.20
C LEU A 253 11.66 17.29 19.86
N GLY A 254 12.62 16.36 19.73
CA GLY A 254 12.46 14.96 20.16
C GLY A 254 12.15 14.78 21.65
N GLU A 255 12.61 15.68 22.49
CA GLU A 255 12.30 15.67 23.94
C GLU A 255 10.86 16.15 24.25
N TYR A 256 10.21 16.81 23.30
CA TYR A 256 8.87 17.38 23.47
C TYR A 256 7.81 16.46 22.85
N GLY A 257 7.36 15.45 23.56
CA GLY A 257 6.43 14.42 23.04
C GLY A 257 5.19 14.97 22.32
N LEU A 258 4.58 16.04 22.85
CA LEU A 258 3.43 16.70 22.19
C LEU A 258 3.81 17.33 20.84
N ALA A 259 5.02 17.88 20.72
CA ALA A 259 5.49 18.48 19.47
C ALA A 259 5.74 17.39 18.42
N VAL A 260 6.28 16.23 18.82
CA VAL A 260 6.47 15.09 17.91
C VAL A 260 5.14 14.51 17.46
N ILE A 261 4.14 14.39 18.36
CA ILE A 261 2.78 13.97 17.99
C ILE A 261 2.16 14.96 17.01
N ALA A 262 2.32 16.26 17.22
CA ALA A 262 1.85 17.29 16.29
C ALA A 262 2.54 17.17 14.92
N ALA A 263 3.86 16.93 14.88
CA ALA A 263 4.62 16.72 13.65
C ALA A 263 4.17 15.44 12.91
N PHE A 264 3.88 14.37 13.64
CA PHE A 264 3.30 13.13 13.11
C PHE A 264 1.95 13.37 12.45
N LEU A 265 1.01 14.02 13.16
CA LEU A 265 -0.33 14.32 12.64
C LEU A 265 -0.27 15.30 11.46
N PHE A 266 0.60 16.32 11.53
CA PHE A 266 0.83 17.26 10.42
C PHE A 266 1.37 16.54 9.19
N SER A 267 2.30 15.59 9.36
CA SER A 267 2.86 14.83 8.26
C SER A 267 1.79 13.94 7.60
N GLY A 268 0.92 13.30 8.39
CA GLY A 268 -0.23 12.54 7.89
C GLY A 268 -1.23 13.42 7.12
N PHE A 269 -1.52 14.62 7.65
CA PHE A 269 -2.32 15.64 6.96
C PHE A 269 -1.70 16.01 5.62
N ALA A 270 -0.44 16.46 5.64
CA ALA A 270 0.25 16.96 4.45
C ALA A 270 0.44 15.86 3.39
N MET A 271 0.68 14.62 3.81
CA MET A 271 0.78 13.46 2.92
C MET A 271 -0.45 13.35 2.00
N ILE A 272 -1.65 13.41 2.54
CA ILE A 272 -2.89 13.28 1.76
C ILE A 272 -3.32 14.60 1.13
N ALA A 273 -3.14 15.73 1.82
CA ALA A 273 -3.46 17.02 1.26
C ALA A 273 -2.65 17.33 -0.01
N LEU A 274 -1.39 16.89 -0.07
CA LEU A 274 -0.44 17.15 -1.14
C LEU A 274 -0.20 15.98 -2.09
N GLN A 275 -0.87 14.84 -1.92
CA GLN A 275 -0.62 13.61 -2.70
C GLN A 275 -0.73 13.78 -4.22
N LYS A 276 -1.60 14.70 -4.68
CA LYS A 276 -1.82 14.99 -6.11
C LYS A 276 -0.97 16.15 -6.61
N VAL A 277 -0.35 16.93 -5.72
CA VAL A 277 0.52 18.05 -6.07
C VAL A 277 1.82 17.53 -6.69
N ASN A 278 2.47 16.57 -6.04
CA ASN A 278 3.67 15.89 -6.55
C ASN A 278 3.95 14.63 -5.75
N TYR A 279 4.37 13.56 -6.44
CA TYR A 279 4.63 12.27 -5.79
C TYR A 279 5.83 12.29 -4.83
N ALA A 280 6.88 13.10 -5.10
CA ALA A 280 8.01 13.24 -4.17
C ALA A 280 7.57 13.91 -2.85
N VAL A 281 6.69 14.92 -2.93
CA VAL A 281 6.12 15.59 -1.74
C VAL A 281 5.27 14.62 -0.93
N PHE A 282 4.42 13.82 -1.60
CA PHE A 282 3.70 12.74 -0.93
C PHE A 282 4.65 11.76 -0.23
N SER A 283 5.70 11.30 -0.91
CA SER A 283 6.68 10.36 -0.37
C SER A 283 7.48 10.94 0.79
N LEU A 284 7.80 12.25 0.76
CA LEU A 284 8.45 12.96 1.84
C LEU A 284 7.60 12.90 3.12
N PHE A 285 6.34 13.35 3.05
CA PHE A 285 5.48 13.38 4.22
C PHE A 285 5.07 11.99 4.72
N LEU A 286 4.89 11.03 3.81
CA LEU A 286 4.71 9.62 4.19
C LEU A 286 5.90 9.10 4.99
N THR A 287 7.12 9.41 4.55
CA THR A 287 8.34 8.96 5.24
C THR A 287 8.52 9.69 6.57
N ALA A 288 8.33 11.00 6.60
CA ALA A 288 8.40 11.77 7.84
C ALA A 288 7.39 11.28 8.88
N MET A 289 6.14 11.04 8.46
CA MET A 289 5.10 10.48 9.33
C MET A 289 5.54 9.15 9.96
N LEU A 290 6.15 8.26 9.19
CA LEU A 290 6.60 6.96 9.69
C LEU A 290 7.80 7.07 10.64
N VAL A 291 8.74 7.96 10.37
CA VAL A 291 9.87 8.23 11.27
C VAL A 291 9.38 8.79 12.61
N PHE A 292 8.41 9.70 12.59
CA PHE A 292 7.78 10.20 13.82
C PHE A 292 6.98 9.11 14.55
N ALA A 293 6.29 8.23 13.81
CA ALA A 293 5.57 7.10 14.39
C ALA A 293 6.51 6.16 15.15
N LEU A 294 7.66 5.81 14.58
CA LEU A 294 8.69 4.99 15.25
C LEU A 294 9.17 5.65 16.53
N HIS A 295 9.47 6.94 16.48
CA HIS A 295 9.88 7.68 17.68
C HIS A 295 8.80 7.68 18.79
N VAL A 296 7.54 7.91 18.43
CA VAL A 296 6.41 7.86 19.38
C VAL A 296 6.22 6.46 19.98
N SER A 297 6.55 5.40 19.21
CA SER A 297 6.50 4.01 19.67
C SER A 297 7.71 3.61 20.53
N GLY A 298 8.69 4.49 20.73
CA GLY A 298 9.93 4.21 21.48
C GLY A 298 11.01 3.48 20.68
N GLU A 299 10.82 3.35 19.36
CA GLU A 299 11.79 2.75 18.45
C GLU A 299 12.88 3.77 18.05
N ASP A 300 14.05 3.27 17.60
CA ASP A 300 15.09 4.16 17.06
C ASP A 300 14.63 4.72 15.70
N ALA A 301 14.21 5.99 15.73
CA ALA A 301 13.69 6.68 14.56
C ALA A 301 14.73 6.89 13.46
N LEU A 302 16.02 7.03 13.81
CA LEU A 302 17.09 7.19 12.83
C LEU A 302 17.40 5.86 12.15
N GLU A 303 17.53 4.79 12.91
CA GLU A 303 17.73 3.44 12.39
C GLU A 303 16.57 3.03 11.48
N GLY A 304 15.33 3.21 11.92
CA GLY A 304 14.13 2.94 11.13
C GLY A 304 14.04 3.80 9.86
N GLY A 305 14.46 5.08 9.94
CA GLY A 305 14.54 5.98 8.79
C GLY A 305 15.56 5.51 7.75
N VAL A 306 16.77 5.10 8.19
CA VAL A 306 17.81 4.54 7.33
C VAL A 306 17.37 3.22 6.72
N ALA A 307 16.80 2.31 7.52
CA ALA A 307 16.27 1.04 7.04
C ALA A 307 15.21 1.26 5.94
N ARG A 308 14.32 2.24 6.12
CA ARG A 308 13.33 2.61 5.13
C ARG A 308 13.94 3.15 3.82
N LEU A 309 14.98 3.98 3.91
CA LEU A 309 15.70 4.48 2.73
C LEU A 309 16.35 3.31 1.96
N LEU A 310 17.07 2.44 2.65
CA LEU A 310 17.71 1.27 2.05
C LEU A 310 16.69 0.31 1.43
N ALA A 311 15.58 0.04 2.13
CA ALA A 311 14.49 -0.78 1.61
C ALA A 311 13.85 -0.15 0.36
N THR A 312 13.71 1.18 0.31
CA THR A 312 13.21 1.89 -0.87
C THR A 312 14.20 1.75 -2.04
N LEU A 313 15.50 1.93 -1.80
CA LEU A 313 16.53 1.78 -2.84
C LEU A 313 16.56 0.35 -3.39
N LEU A 314 16.47 -0.66 -2.53
CA LEU A 314 16.38 -2.05 -2.95
C LEU A 314 15.12 -2.29 -3.81
N GLY A 315 13.97 -1.78 -3.39
CA GLY A 315 12.72 -1.86 -4.15
C GLY A 315 12.80 -1.18 -5.51
N VAL A 316 13.48 -0.01 -5.60
CA VAL A 316 13.78 0.69 -6.86
C VAL A 316 14.65 -0.19 -7.76
N ALA A 317 15.72 -0.78 -7.22
CA ALA A 317 16.62 -1.64 -8.00
C ALA A 317 15.89 -2.87 -8.56
N ILE A 318 15.04 -3.52 -7.75
CA ILE A 318 14.22 -4.66 -8.19
C ILE A 318 13.22 -4.21 -9.28
N ALA A 319 12.55 -3.07 -9.10
CA ALA A 319 11.61 -2.55 -10.09
C ALA A 319 12.29 -2.20 -11.42
N PHE A 320 13.49 -1.62 -11.38
CA PHE A 320 14.27 -1.32 -12.59
C PHE A 320 14.77 -2.60 -13.28
N GLY A 321 15.18 -3.62 -12.51
CA GLY A 321 15.47 -4.94 -13.06
C GLY A 321 14.27 -5.55 -13.77
N GLY A 322 13.09 -5.49 -13.15
CA GLY A 322 11.84 -5.98 -13.73
C GLY A 322 11.48 -5.31 -15.06
N ILE A 323 11.59 -3.96 -15.14
CA ILE A 323 11.24 -3.26 -16.39
C ILE A 323 12.25 -3.52 -17.51
N LEU A 324 13.52 -3.78 -17.21
CA LEU A 324 14.52 -4.15 -18.22
C LEU A 324 14.18 -5.50 -18.87
N VAL A 325 13.71 -6.47 -18.09
CA VAL A 325 13.27 -7.77 -18.62
C VAL A 325 12.08 -7.61 -19.58
N THR A 326 11.10 -6.78 -19.23
CA THR A 326 9.91 -6.58 -20.08
C THR A 326 10.21 -5.80 -21.37
N THR A 327 11.24 -4.96 -21.39
CA THR A 327 11.62 -4.18 -22.60
C THR A 327 12.49 -4.97 -23.54
N ALA A 328 13.33 -5.87 -23.08
CA ALA A 328 14.16 -6.74 -23.91
C ALA A 328 13.31 -7.65 -24.84
N ASP A 329 12.17 -8.15 -24.33
CA ASP A 329 11.24 -8.98 -25.11
C ASP A 329 10.57 -8.22 -26.26
N ARG A 330 10.30 -6.91 -26.12
CA ARG A 330 9.66 -6.10 -27.17
C ARG A 330 10.58 -5.85 -28.36
N THR A 331 11.90 -5.73 -28.13
CA THR A 331 12.89 -5.51 -29.21
C THR A 331 13.14 -6.79 -30.01
N SER A 332 13.12 -7.96 -29.38
CA SER A 332 13.31 -9.24 -30.07
C SER A 332 12.14 -9.61 -31.02
N THR A 333 10.92 -9.18 -30.68
CA THR A 333 9.70 -9.47 -31.48
C THR A 333 9.53 -8.52 -32.68
N GLN A 334 10.23 -7.38 -32.70
CA GLN A 334 10.23 -6.44 -33.85
C GLN A 334 11.32 -6.74 -34.88
N SER A 335 12.27 -7.60 -34.56
CA SER A 335 13.38 -7.99 -35.44
C SER A 335 13.17 -9.34 -36.13
N SER A 336 12.06 -10.01 -35.89
CA SER A 336 11.63 -11.26 -36.55
C SER A 336 10.43 -11.00 -37.46
#